data_be23e6b5b399d7d957b3497dd0d548fa
#
_entry.id   be23e6b5b399d7d957b3497dd0d548fa
#
_cell.length_a   1.000
_cell.length_b   1.000
_cell.length_c   1.000
_cell.angle_alpha   90.00
_cell.angle_beta   90.00
_cell.angle_gamma   90.00
#
_symmetry.space_group_name_H-M   'P 1'
#
loop_
_entity.id
_entity.type
_entity.pdbx_description
1 polymer ?
#
loop_
_entity_poly.entity_id
_entity_poly.type
_entity_poly.pdbx_seq_one_letter_code
_entity_poly.pdbx_strand_id
1 'polypeptide(L)'
;MQTAPRFDIDMDALWHDPYPQLAQLRAEAPVAFVPQLDGIVFTRRDDIDIWEKRIDIFSSEQPGGLMTRLMGQNMMRHDGDAHQSQRRAMQPAVSPRAVQRHWRNAFREAAVRVLDELAPKGRADLCTDYAMTLSGEALRLITGLDNVTAHEMDAHSQAMIDGISNYAGDADIEARCLGAVAALDAAIGARLDDFAVSPPDPDSIDGVSVIAVLQRAGATHDQILANVKLVISGGQNEPRDAIAGAAWALLTHPDQLASLIEGTVGWDRAFDEYVRWMAPIGMSPRRIAGSAEIGDVKITPGGRAFFMFGAANRDPAHFTDPDSFDITRDTRKHIAFGAGPHFCAGAFAARALVADVALPMMFARLGGLRLDPDRPAAFGGWAFRGPLAMHVCWDHDRAEDTAGRAADRKEAAR
;
A
#
# COMPACT_ATOMS: atom_id res chain seq x y z
N MET A 1 -35.84 5.98 3.65
CA MET A 1 -35.78 5.08 2.48
C MET A 1 -34.60 5.55 1.64
N GLN A 2 -33.70 4.65 1.28
CA GLN A 2 -32.51 4.98 0.47
C GLN A 2 -32.95 5.34 -0.95
N THR A 3 -32.43 6.46 -1.48
CA THR A 3 -32.83 6.97 -2.81
C THR A 3 -31.67 6.98 -3.81
N ALA A 4 -30.55 6.32 -3.49
CA ALA A 4 -29.41 6.25 -4.39
C ALA A 4 -29.80 5.58 -5.71
N PRO A 5 -29.47 6.19 -6.86
CA PRO A 5 -29.71 5.59 -8.16
C PRO A 5 -28.96 4.26 -8.25
N ARG A 6 -29.57 3.29 -8.95
CA ARG A 6 -28.91 2.02 -9.23
C ARG A 6 -27.97 2.20 -10.42
N PHE A 7 -26.76 1.68 -10.30
CA PHE A 7 -25.76 1.62 -11.35
C PHE A 7 -25.16 0.23 -11.41
N ASP A 8 -25.30 -0.46 -12.52
CA ASP A 8 -24.74 -1.80 -12.71
C ASP A 8 -23.31 -1.71 -13.29
N ILE A 9 -22.39 -2.50 -12.76
CA ILE A 9 -21.00 -2.59 -13.21
C ILE A 9 -20.67 -3.99 -13.70
N ASP A 10 -19.78 -4.08 -14.68
CA ASP A 10 -19.18 -5.32 -15.12
C ASP A 10 -17.94 -5.58 -14.26
N MET A 11 -17.98 -6.61 -13.41
CA MET A 11 -16.90 -6.93 -12.48
C MET A 11 -15.63 -7.42 -13.16
N ASP A 12 -15.74 -8.13 -14.30
CA ASP A 12 -14.58 -8.60 -15.06
C ASP A 12 -13.88 -7.42 -15.74
N ALA A 13 -14.62 -6.54 -16.37
CA ALA A 13 -14.07 -5.31 -16.95
C ALA A 13 -13.47 -4.41 -15.86
N LEU A 14 -14.13 -4.28 -14.70
CA LEU A 14 -13.64 -3.51 -13.55
C LEU A 14 -12.31 -4.10 -13.02
N TRP A 15 -12.16 -5.41 -13.02
CA TRP A 15 -10.93 -6.08 -12.56
C TRP A 15 -9.75 -5.81 -13.52
N HIS A 16 -10.00 -5.83 -14.84
CA HIS A 16 -8.97 -5.62 -15.85
C HIS A 16 -8.58 -4.14 -15.96
N ASP A 17 -9.56 -3.26 -16.09
CA ASP A 17 -9.39 -1.79 -16.14
C ASP A 17 -10.57 -1.07 -15.49
N PRO A 18 -10.45 -0.62 -14.22
CA PRO A 18 -11.55 -0.02 -13.50
C PRO A 18 -11.93 1.39 -13.97
N TYR A 19 -10.99 2.10 -14.59
CA TYR A 19 -11.11 3.55 -14.77
C TYR A 19 -12.24 3.98 -15.73
N PRO A 20 -12.50 3.31 -16.86
CA PRO A 20 -13.60 3.70 -17.75
C PRO A 20 -14.95 3.63 -17.05
N GLN A 21 -15.25 2.54 -16.34
CA GLN A 21 -16.51 2.39 -15.60
C GLN A 21 -16.60 3.36 -14.43
N LEU A 22 -15.49 3.58 -13.71
CA LEU A 22 -15.43 4.55 -12.61
C LEU A 22 -15.62 5.99 -13.11
N ALA A 23 -15.11 6.34 -14.30
CA ALA A 23 -15.34 7.64 -14.92
C ALA A 23 -16.81 7.83 -15.31
N GLN A 24 -17.42 6.80 -15.90
CA GLN A 24 -18.85 6.81 -16.22
C GLN A 24 -19.70 6.96 -14.95
N LEU A 25 -19.45 6.15 -13.93
CA LEU A 25 -20.17 6.22 -12.65
C LEU A 25 -20.03 7.62 -12.02
N ARG A 26 -18.82 8.21 -12.01
CA ARG A 26 -18.61 9.56 -11.49
C ARG A 26 -19.38 10.63 -12.24
N ALA A 27 -19.53 10.49 -13.56
CA ALA A 27 -20.23 11.45 -14.41
C ALA A 27 -21.75 11.34 -14.27
N GLU A 28 -22.30 10.12 -14.27
CA GLU A 28 -23.73 9.87 -14.34
C GLU A 28 -24.41 9.76 -12.97
N ALA A 29 -23.74 9.08 -12.00
CA ALA A 29 -24.30 8.78 -10.70
C ALA A 29 -23.19 8.74 -9.62
N PRO A 30 -22.61 9.88 -9.22
CA PRO A 30 -21.44 9.95 -8.37
C PRO A 30 -21.61 9.33 -6.97
N VAL A 31 -22.85 9.22 -6.51
CA VAL A 31 -23.26 8.46 -5.34
C VAL A 31 -24.37 7.50 -5.78
N ALA A 32 -24.09 6.22 -5.88
CA ALA A 32 -24.98 5.22 -6.42
C ALA A 32 -25.01 3.93 -5.60
N PHE A 33 -26.09 3.19 -5.68
CA PHE A 33 -26.14 1.81 -5.23
C PHE A 33 -25.66 0.89 -6.36
N VAL A 34 -24.59 0.14 -6.08
CA VAL A 34 -24.01 -0.83 -7.01
C VAL A 34 -24.33 -2.25 -6.52
N PRO A 35 -25.26 -2.96 -7.19
CA PRO A 35 -25.72 -4.27 -6.73
C PRO A 35 -24.64 -5.32 -6.66
N GLN A 36 -23.68 -5.28 -7.60
CA GLN A 36 -22.55 -6.23 -7.63
C GLN A 36 -21.63 -6.11 -6.41
N LEU A 37 -21.60 -4.95 -5.76
CA LEU A 37 -20.88 -4.70 -4.52
C LEU A 37 -21.79 -4.76 -3.29
N ASP A 38 -23.10 -4.84 -3.48
CA ASP A 38 -24.11 -4.73 -2.43
C ASP A 38 -23.84 -3.53 -1.50
N GLY A 39 -23.68 -2.34 -2.10
CA GLY A 39 -23.34 -1.14 -1.35
C GLY A 39 -23.44 0.17 -2.12
N ILE A 40 -23.36 1.26 -1.35
CA ILE A 40 -23.31 2.61 -1.90
C ILE A 40 -21.89 2.96 -2.27
N VAL A 41 -21.69 3.44 -3.49
CA VAL A 41 -20.38 3.80 -4.04
C VAL A 41 -20.29 5.32 -4.16
N PHE A 42 -19.18 5.88 -3.73
CA PHE A 42 -18.81 7.28 -3.86
C PHE A 42 -17.64 7.41 -4.82
N THR A 43 -17.70 8.32 -5.78
CA THR A 43 -16.69 8.44 -6.84
C THR A 43 -16.08 9.84 -6.99
N ARG A 44 -16.76 10.91 -6.52
CA ARG A 44 -16.20 12.26 -6.55
C ARG A 44 -15.22 12.48 -5.40
N ARG A 45 -14.11 13.14 -5.69
CA ARG A 45 -13.04 13.42 -4.73
C ARG A 45 -13.56 14.21 -3.51
N ASP A 46 -14.35 15.26 -3.71
CA ASP A 46 -14.82 16.11 -2.62
C ASP A 46 -15.85 15.41 -1.73
N ASP A 47 -16.72 14.60 -2.31
CA ASP A 47 -17.65 13.79 -1.52
C ASP A 47 -16.90 12.83 -0.62
N ILE A 48 -15.88 12.14 -1.14
CA ILE A 48 -15.06 11.22 -0.35
C ILE A 48 -14.29 11.95 0.74
N ASP A 49 -13.65 13.09 0.43
CA ASP A 49 -12.90 13.89 1.42
C ASP A 49 -13.79 14.38 2.58
N ILE A 50 -15.04 14.73 2.31
CA ILE A 50 -16.00 15.14 3.33
C ILE A 50 -16.48 13.95 4.15
N TRP A 51 -16.97 12.90 3.47
CA TRP A 51 -17.71 11.82 4.11
C TRP A 51 -16.80 10.77 4.81
N GLU A 52 -15.56 10.62 4.38
CA GLU A 52 -14.58 9.77 5.07
C GLU A 52 -14.23 10.29 6.48
N LYS A 53 -14.43 11.59 6.74
CA LYS A 53 -14.25 12.21 8.06
C LYS A 53 -15.46 12.04 8.99
N ARG A 54 -16.60 11.63 8.45
CA ARG A 54 -17.85 11.46 9.19
C ARG A 54 -18.00 10.01 9.68
N ILE A 55 -17.15 9.63 10.63
CA ILE A 55 -17.15 8.29 11.24
C ILE A 55 -18.45 7.95 11.99
N ASP A 56 -19.22 8.96 12.39
CA ASP A 56 -20.55 8.84 12.94
C ASP A 56 -21.60 8.33 11.92
N ILE A 57 -21.34 8.53 10.64
CA ILE A 57 -22.19 8.11 9.53
C ILE A 57 -21.56 6.94 8.77
N PHE A 58 -20.29 7.05 8.39
CA PHE A 58 -19.54 6.05 7.65
C PHE A 58 -18.43 5.46 8.53
N SER A 59 -18.82 4.50 9.35
CA SER A 59 -17.97 3.88 10.36
C SER A 59 -17.00 2.86 9.76
N SER A 60 -15.76 2.85 10.25
CA SER A 60 -14.77 1.81 9.96
C SER A 60 -15.04 0.52 10.74
N GLU A 61 -15.84 0.60 11.80
CA GLU A 61 -16.24 -0.57 12.57
C GLU A 61 -17.12 -1.49 11.75
N GLN A 62 -16.72 -2.73 11.62
CA GLN A 62 -17.44 -3.78 10.90
C GLN A 62 -17.59 -5.01 11.80
N PRO A 63 -18.54 -5.00 12.73
CA PRO A 63 -18.79 -6.13 13.61
C PRO A 63 -19.09 -7.39 12.79
N GLY A 64 -18.36 -8.48 13.07
CA GLY A 64 -18.48 -9.73 12.30
C GLY A 64 -17.88 -9.69 10.88
N GLY A 65 -17.23 -8.60 10.48
CA GLY A 65 -16.51 -8.51 9.21
C GLY A 65 -15.34 -9.50 9.14
N LEU A 66 -15.00 -9.94 7.91
CA LEU A 66 -13.96 -10.96 7.67
C LEU A 66 -12.62 -10.61 8.33
N MET A 67 -12.17 -9.36 8.23
CA MET A 67 -10.92 -8.93 8.86
C MET A 67 -10.92 -9.12 10.38
N THR A 68 -11.97 -8.69 11.07
CA THR A 68 -12.07 -8.86 12.52
C THR A 68 -12.16 -10.33 12.91
N ARG A 69 -12.91 -11.12 12.16
CA ARG A 69 -13.08 -12.57 12.42
C ARG A 69 -11.77 -13.35 12.21
N LEU A 70 -11.01 -13.05 11.15
CA LEU A 70 -9.83 -13.81 10.77
C LEU A 70 -8.56 -13.31 11.44
N MET A 71 -8.39 -11.99 11.59
CA MET A 71 -7.13 -11.38 12.03
C MET A 71 -7.19 -10.76 13.42
N GLY A 72 -8.39 -10.68 14.03
CA GLY A 72 -8.63 -9.99 15.31
C GLY A 72 -9.01 -8.51 15.12
N GLN A 73 -9.44 -7.91 16.23
CA GLN A 73 -9.88 -6.51 16.28
C GLN A 73 -8.66 -5.58 16.29
N ASN A 74 -8.35 -4.95 15.19
CA ASN A 74 -7.23 -4.03 15.02
C ASN A 74 -7.69 -2.56 14.96
N MET A 75 -6.76 -1.61 14.97
CA MET A 75 -7.06 -0.18 14.99
C MET A 75 -7.87 0.28 13.77
N MET A 76 -7.71 -0.32 12.59
CA MET A 76 -8.48 0.05 11.40
C MET A 76 -9.98 -0.28 11.54
N ARG A 77 -10.35 -1.17 12.46
CA ARG A 77 -11.74 -1.58 12.76
C ARG A 77 -12.25 -0.96 14.04
N HIS A 78 -11.66 0.15 14.47
CA HIS A 78 -12.14 1.04 15.53
C HIS A 78 -12.35 2.45 14.98
N ASP A 79 -13.25 3.19 15.62
CA ASP A 79 -13.43 4.63 15.41
C ASP A 79 -13.17 5.42 16.71
N GLY A 80 -13.16 6.74 16.65
CA GLY A 80 -13.07 7.63 17.79
C GLY A 80 -11.83 7.39 18.69
N ASP A 81 -12.04 7.39 20.00
CA ASP A 81 -10.97 7.29 21.00
C ASP A 81 -10.22 5.96 20.96
N ALA A 82 -10.92 4.87 20.67
CA ALA A 82 -10.31 3.54 20.57
C ALA A 82 -9.30 3.48 19.40
N HIS A 83 -9.70 3.99 18.24
CA HIS A 83 -8.80 4.14 17.09
C HIS A 83 -7.61 5.04 17.42
N GLN A 84 -7.88 6.24 17.97
CA GLN A 84 -6.84 7.23 18.28
C GLN A 84 -5.82 6.72 19.29
N SER A 85 -6.27 5.96 20.30
CA SER A 85 -5.40 5.38 21.33
C SER A 85 -4.40 4.39 20.72
N GLN A 86 -4.89 3.43 19.93
CA GLN A 86 -4.03 2.44 19.28
C GLN A 86 -3.11 3.07 18.22
N ARG A 87 -3.63 4.05 17.46
CA ARG A 87 -2.83 4.80 16.49
C ARG A 87 -1.70 5.58 17.15
N ARG A 88 -1.95 6.24 18.28
CA ARG A 88 -0.89 6.93 19.06
C ARG A 88 0.16 5.96 19.58
N ALA A 89 -0.25 4.77 20.04
CA ALA A 89 0.68 3.73 20.51
C ALA A 89 1.63 3.26 19.40
N MET A 90 1.15 3.13 18.15
CA MET A 90 1.95 2.70 17.00
C MET A 90 2.74 3.84 16.34
N GLN A 91 2.32 5.10 16.52
CA GLN A 91 2.88 6.25 15.83
C GLN A 91 4.41 6.39 15.93
N PRO A 92 5.08 6.05 17.06
CA PRO A 92 6.54 6.10 17.13
C PRO A 92 7.26 5.25 16.08
N ALA A 93 6.68 4.10 15.66
CA ALA A 93 7.27 3.22 14.63
C ALA A 93 7.15 3.78 13.21
N VAL A 94 6.07 4.51 12.91
CA VAL A 94 5.72 4.95 11.54
C VAL A 94 5.81 6.47 11.33
N SER A 95 6.30 7.20 12.34
CA SER A 95 6.43 8.66 12.27
C SER A 95 7.49 9.11 11.26
N PRO A 96 7.39 10.34 10.71
CA PRO A 96 8.43 10.91 9.87
C PRO A 96 9.83 10.87 10.51
N ARG A 97 9.90 11.04 11.84
CA ARG A 97 11.14 10.97 12.61
C ARG A 97 11.74 9.56 12.60
N ALA A 98 10.92 8.51 12.82
CA ALA A 98 11.38 7.13 12.77
C ALA A 98 11.87 6.77 11.35
N VAL A 99 11.11 7.18 10.33
CA VAL A 99 11.49 6.99 8.93
C VAL A 99 12.84 7.61 8.63
N GLN A 100 13.05 8.87 9.03
CA GLN A 100 14.29 9.58 8.75
C GLN A 100 15.50 9.01 9.53
N ARG A 101 15.30 8.62 10.80
CA ARG A 101 16.41 8.20 11.68
C ARG A 101 16.80 6.74 11.51
N HIS A 102 15.83 5.87 11.21
CA HIS A 102 15.99 4.43 11.25
C HIS A 102 15.69 3.79 9.90
N TRP A 103 14.47 3.96 9.36
CA TRP A 103 13.99 3.13 8.25
C TRP A 103 14.69 3.44 6.94
N ARG A 104 14.94 4.70 6.60
CA ARG A 104 15.54 5.07 5.31
C ARG A 104 16.88 4.37 5.07
N ASN A 105 17.76 4.32 6.08
CA ASN A 105 19.04 3.65 5.96
C ASN A 105 18.88 2.13 5.91
N ALA A 106 18.04 1.56 6.77
CA ALA A 106 17.77 0.14 6.79
C ALA A 106 17.17 -0.36 5.46
N PHE A 107 16.23 0.40 4.87
CA PHE A 107 15.69 0.12 3.54
C PHE A 107 16.76 0.19 2.45
N ARG A 108 17.67 1.17 2.53
CA ARG A 108 18.78 1.30 1.59
C ARG A 108 19.73 0.10 1.65
N GLU A 109 20.07 -0.35 2.84
CA GLU A 109 20.89 -1.55 3.04
C GLU A 109 20.19 -2.80 2.50
N ALA A 110 18.89 -2.95 2.73
CA ALA A 110 18.09 -4.03 2.15
C ALA A 110 18.09 -3.96 0.61
N ALA A 111 17.89 -2.78 0.04
CA ALA A 111 17.89 -2.59 -1.41
C ALA A 111 19.25 -2.91 -2.04
N VAL A 112 20.36 -2.58 -1.36
CA VAL A 112 21.71 -2.96 -1.84
C VAL A 112 21.81 -4.47 -1.93
N ARG A 113 21.45 -5.22 -0.87
CA ARG A 113 21.53 -6.68 -0.87
C ARG A 113 20.70 -7.29 -2.00
N VAL A 114 19.44 -6.85 -2.15
CA VAL A 114 18.54 -7.35 -3.20
C VAL A 114 19.09 -7.05 -4.60
N LEU A 115 19.60 -5.84 -4.82
CA LEU A 115 20.16 -5.44 -6.11
C LEU A 115 21.50 -6.13 -6.43
N ASP A 116 22.31 -6.44 -5.43
CA ASP A 116 23.57 -7.20 -5.64
C ASP A 116 23.28 -8.64 -6.09
N GLU A 117 22.20 -9.26 -5.61
CA GLU A 117 21.75 -10.57 -6.08
C GLU A 117 21.06 -10.51 -7.45
N LEU A 118 20.39 -9.39 -7.76
CA LEU A 118 19.61 -9.24 -8.97
C LEU A 118 20.46 -8.81 -10.17
N ALA A 119 21.35 -7.84 -10.00
CA ALA A 119 22.10 -7.20 -11.10
C ALA A 119 22.83 -8.19 -12.02
N PRO A 120 23.46 -9.29 -11.51
CA PRO A 120 24.11 -10.27 -12.36
C PRO A 120 23.18 -11.09 -13.27
N LYS A 121 21.86 -11.07 -13.05
CA LYS A 121 20.92 -11.92 -13.81
C LYS A 121 20.58 -11.38 -15.20
N GLY A 122 20.70 -10.06 -15.44
CA GLY A 122 20.38 -9.42 -16.71
C GLY A 122 18.90 -9.36 -17.09
N ARG A 123 18.06 -10.06 -16.36
CA ARG A 123 16.60 -10.10 -16.51
C ARG A 123 15.91 -10.52 -15.22
N ALA A 124 14.67 -10.09 -15.01
CA ALA A 124 13.86 -10.46 -13.84
C ALA A 124 12.37 -10.24 -14.10
N ASP A 125 11.54 -10.78 -13.21
CA ASP A 125 10.22 -10.24 -12.93
C ASP A 125 10.35 -9.24 -11.76
N LEU A 126 10.20 -7.94 -12.03
CA LEU A 126 10.35 -6.92 -10.98
C LEU A 126 9.32 -7.04 -9.86
N CYS A 127 8.15 -7.64 -10.12
CA CYS A 127 7.14 -7.84 -9.07
C CYS A 127 7.66 -8.77 -7.98
N THR A 128 8.22 -9.93 -8.37
CA THR A 128 8.65 -10.97 -7.43
C THR A 128 10.10 -10.83 -7.02
N ASP A 129 11.02 -10.55 -7.97
CA ASP A 129 12.45 -10.62 -7.72
C ASP A 129 13.01 -9.37 -7.03
N TYR A 130 12.32 -8.22 -7.16
CA TYR A 130 12.75 -6.95 -6.56
C TYR A 130 11.72 -6.35 -5.61
N ALA A 131 10.52 -6.00 -6.13
CA ALA A 131 9.54 -5.22 -5.38
C ALA A 131 8.99 -6.00 -4.17
N MET A 132 8.61 -7.26 -4.35
CA MET A 132 8.14 -8.15 -3.29
C MET A 132 9.21 -8.37 -2.23
N THR A 133 10.44 -8.70 -2.65
CA THR A 133 11.54 -8.96 -1.75
C THR A 133 11.89 -7.74 -0.91
N LEU A 134 11.98 -6.55 -1.54
CA LEU A 134 12.32 -5.32 -0.83
C LEU A 134 11.20 -4.86 0.09
N SER A 135 9.93 -4.98 -0.32
CA SER A 135 8.77 -4.69 0.53
C SER A 135 8.73 -5.60 1.76
N GLY A 136 8.98 -6.91 1.57
CA GLY A 136 9.05 -7.88 2.67
C GLY A 136 10.19 -7.58 3.65
N GLU A 137 11.39 -7.25 3.16
CA GLU A 137 12.50 -6.82 4.02
C GLU A 137 12.16 -5.56 4.81
N ALA A 138 11.52 -4.57 4.18
CA ALA A 138 11.09 -3.36 4.87
C ALA A 138 10.05 -3.66 5.98
N LEU A 139 9.11 -4.56 5.72
CA LEU A 139 8.12 -4.96 6.72
C LEU A 139 8.72 -5.75 7.88
N ARG A 140 9.67 -6.65 7.63
CA ARG A 140 10.41 -7.35 8.68
C ARG A 140 11.02 -6.35 9.66
N LEU A 141 11.68 -5.33 9.14
CA LEU A 141 12.29 -4.26 9.93
C LEU A 141 11.24 -3.46 10.71
N ILE A 142 10.20 -2.94 10.03
CA ILE A 142 9.17 -2.09 10.66
C ILE A 142 8.40 -2.87 11.73
N THR A 143 8.06 -4.12 11.48
CA THR A 143 7.31 -4.94 12.45
C THR A 143 8.16 -5.47 13.60
N GLY A 144 9.45 -5.68 13.38
CA GLY A 144 10.38 -6.34 14.31
C GLY A 144 10.37 -7.87 14.20
N LEU A 145 9.90 -8.41 13.04
CA LEU A 145 9.82 -9.85 12.76
C LEU A 145 11.06 -10.33 11.99
N ASP A 146 12.21 -10.40 12.65
CA ASP A 146 13.44 -10.94 12.07
C ASP A 146 13.40 -12.48 11.92
N ASN A 147 12.48 -13.14 12.60
CA ASN A 147 12.21 -14.57 12.56
C ASN A 147 11.24 -15.01 11.43
N VAL A 148 10.88 -14.11 10.52
CA VAL A 148 10.08 -14.37 9.30
C VAL A 148 10.88 -13.88 8.10
N THR A 149 10.98 -14.66 7.03
CA THR A 149 11.65 -14.24 5.80
C THR A 149 10.78 -13.28 4.97
N ALA A 150 11.37 -12.49 4.06
CA ALA A 150 10.62 -11.61 3.17
C ALA A 150 9.60 -12.39 2.30
N HIS A 151 9.95 -13.59 1.89
CA HIS A 151 9.07 -14.46 1.10
C HIS A 151 7.88 -14.98 1.91
N GLU A 152 8.12 -15.43 3.14
CA GLU A 152 7.03 -15.82 4.06
C GLU A 152 6.14 -14.62 4.41
N MET A 153 6.72 -13.43 4.59
CA MET A 153 5.98 -12.19 4.82
C MET A 153 4.98 -11.91 3.69
N ASP A 154 5.42 -12.04 2.43
CA ASP A 154 4.56 -11.89 1.25
C ASP A 154 3.48 -12.97 1.19
N ALA A 155 3.84 -14.23 1.38
CA ALA A 155 2.90 -15.35 1.35
C ALA A 155 1.82 -15.22 2.44
N HIS A 156 2.20 -14.83 3.65
CA HIS A 156 1.25 -14.60 4.75
C HIS A 156 0.36 -13.39 4.50
N SER A 157 0.94 -12.29 3.98
CA SER A 157 0.16 -11.11 3.61
C SER A 157 -0.87 -11.44 2.55
N GLN A 158 -0.48 -12.15 1.48
CA GLN A 158 -1.40 -12.53 0.40
C GLN A 158 -2.52 -13.43 0.93
N ALA A 159 -2.19 -14.43 1.75
CA ALA A 159 -3.21 -15.31 2.34
C ALA A 159 -4.22 -14.54 3.22
N MET A 160 -3.76 -13.52 3.97
CA MET A 160 -4.65 -12.65 4.75
C MET A 160 -5.53 -11.78 3.84
N ILE A 161 -4.99 -11.20 2.76
CA ILE A 161 -5.75 -10.39 1.78
C ILE A 161 -6.81 -11.25 1.09
N ASP A 162 -6.47 -12.45 0.65
CA ASP A 162 -7.42 -13.40 0.06
C ASP A 162 -8.54 -13.73 1.06
N GLY A 163 -8.19 -14.00 2.32
CA GLY A 163 -9.14 -14.30 3.39
C GLY A 163 -10.12 -13.17 3.67
N ILE A 164 -9.64 -11.92 3.78
CA ILE A 164 -10.53 -10.77 4.04
C ILE A 164 -11.38 -10.38 2.83
N SER A 165 -11.06 -10.88 1.66
CA SER A 165 -11.81 -10.72 0.40
C SER A 165 -12.70 -11.91 0.08
N ASN A 166 -12.68 -12.97 0.88
CA ASN A 166 -13.40 -14.23 0.67
C ASN A 166 -14.90 -14.12 0.99
N TYR A 167 -15.61 -13.26 0.30
CA TYR A 167 -17.07 -13.10 0.47
C TYR A 167 -17.87 -14.29 -0.06
N ALA A 168 -17.28 -15.12 -0.95
CA ALA A 168 -17.90 -16.33 -1.44
C ALA A 168 -17.89 -17.48 -0.42
N GLY A 169 -17.06 -17.38 0.63
CA GLY A 169 -16.96 -18.40 1.67
C GLY A 169 -16.22 -19.66 1.24
N ASP A 170 -15.22 -19.52 0.36
CA ASP A 170 -14.34 -20.61 -0.04
C ASP A 170 -13.54 -21.12 1.17
N ALA A 171 -13.72 -22.40 1.51
CA ALA A 171 -13.13 -23.01 2.70
C ALA A 171 -11.59 -23.14 2.59
N ASP A 172 -11.05 -23.34 1.39
CA ASP A 172 -9.61 -23.47 1.19
C ASP A 172 -8.91 -22.12 1.34
N ILE A 173 -9.53 -21.03 0.87
CA ILE A 173 -9.03 -19.67 1.10
C ILE A 173 -9.05 -19.35 2.61
N GLU A 174 -10.15 -19.64 3.30
CA GLU A 174 -10.24 -19.42 4.74
C GLU A 174 -9.20 -20.25 5.50
N ALA A 175 -8.99 -21.50 5.16
CA ALA A 175 -8.00 -22.36 5.80
C ALA A 175 -6.56 -21.84 5.59
N ARG A 176 -6.20 -21.39 4.38
CA ARG A 176 -4.90 -20.77 4.13
C ARG A 176 -4.70 -19.49 4.95
N CYS A 177 -5.72 -18.64 5.02
CA CYS A 177 -5.68 -17.44 5.83
C CYS A 177 -5.46 -17.75 7.32
N LEU A 178 -6.21 -18.69 7.88
CA LEU A 178 -6.06 -19.11 9.28
C LEU A 178 -4.70 -19.73 9.55
N GLY A 179 -4.14 -20.49 8.61
CA GLY A 179 -2.77 -21.01 8.71
C GLY A 179 -1.71 -19.90 8.74
N ALA A 180 -1.83 -18.88 7.89
CA ALA A 180 -0.96 -17.73 7.88
C ALA A 180 -1.08 -16.89 9.16
N VAL A 181 -2.30 -16.68 9.65
CA VAL A 181 -2.55 -15.98 10.93
C VAL A 181 -1.89 -16.72 12.09
N ALA A 182 -2.04 -18.04 12.19
CA ALA A 182 -1.43 -18.84 13.25
C ALA A 182 0.11 -18.79 13.20
N ALA A 183 0.71 -18.84 12.01
CA ALA A 183 2.15 -18.72 11.84
C ALA A 183 2.66 -17.34 12.30
N LEU A 184 1.97 -16.26 11.91
CA LEU A 184 2.31 -14.90 12.35
C LEU A 184 2.11 -14.72 13.85
N ASP A 185 1.02 -15.23 14.43
CA ASP A 185 0.79 -15.15 15.87
C ASP A 185 1.91 -15.84 16.66
N ALA A 186 2.38 -17.01 16.20
CA ALA A 186 3.54 -17.69 16.79
C ALA A 186 4.83 -16.88 16.64
N ALA A 187 5.09 -16.30 15.46
CA ALA A 187 6.29 -15.48 15.22
C ALA A 187 6.29 -14.20 16.07
N ILE A 188 5.15 -13.51 16.18
CA ILE A 188 4.99 -12.33 17.04
C ILE A 188 5.17 -12.71 18.52
N GLY A 189 4.56 -13.84 18.96
CA GLY A 189 4.71 -14.34 20.32
C GLY A 189 6.16 -14.58 20.69
N ALA A 190 6.92 -15.26 19.83
CA ALA A 190 8.34 -15.49 20.04
C ALA A 190 9.15 -14.18 20.20
N ARG A 191 8.87 -13.16 19.37
CA ARG A 191 9.53 -11.85 19.51
C ARG A 191 9.15 -11.11 20.79
N LEU A 192 7.90 -11.25 21.26
CA LEU A 192 7.46 -10.68 22.52
C LEU A 192 8.17 -11.34 23.72
N ASP A 193 8.38 -12.66 23.66
CA ASP A 193 9.13 -13.41 24.67
C ASP A 193 10.60 -12.98 24.69
N ASP A 194 11.25 -12.83 23.52
CA ASP A 194 12.60 -12.31 23.39
C ASP A 194 12.73 -10.92 24.03
N PHE A 195 11.81 -10.01 23.71
CA PHE A 195 11.82 -8.64 24.23
C PHE A 195 11.46 -8.57 25.75
N ALA A 196 10.73 -9.54 26.27
CA ALA A 196 10.51 -9.66 27.70
C ALA A 196 11.76 -10.07 28.46
N VAL A 197 12.60 -10.95 27.87
CA VAL A 197 13.87 -11.40 28.45
C VAL A 197 14.97 -10.34 28.27
N SER A 198 15.05 -9.73 27.07
CA SER A 198 16.04 -8.71 26.72
C SER A 198 15.38 -7.55 25.99
N PRO A 199 14.84 -6.56 26.73
CA PRO A 199 14.20 -5.41 26.12
C PRO A 199 15.15 -4.65 25.19
N PRO A 200 14.76 -4.36 23.94
CA PRO A 200 15.62 -3.63 23.02
C PRO A 200 15.80 -2.17 23.46
N ASP A 201 16.97 -1.61 23.14
CA ASP A 201 17.22 -0.17 23.29
C ASP A 201 16.14 0.61 22.51
N PRO A 202 15.43 1.56 23.14
CA PRO A 202 14.38 2.34 22.49
C PRO A 202 14.80 3.07 21.21
N ASP A 203 16.08 3.40 21.05
CA ASP A 203 16.64 4.06 19.89
C ASP A 203 17.26 3.09 18.85
N SER A 204 17.25 1.78 19.12
CA SER A 204 17.66 0.76 18.15
C SER A 204 16.59 0.47 17.10
N ILE A 205 16.94 -0.23 16.02
CA ILE A 205 16.01 -0.71 14.99
C ILE A 205 14.89 -1.55 15.62
N ASP A 206 15.24 -2.52 16.47
CA ASP A 206 14.26 -3.34 17.18
C ASP A 206 13.41 -2.52 18.14
N GLY A 207 14.00 -1.55 18.82
CA GLY A 207 13.29 -0.72 19.79
C GLY A 207 12.27 0.25 19.18
N VAL A 208 12.42 0.61 17.91
CA VAL A 208 11.42 1.43 17.18
C VAL A 208 10.46 0.59 16.36
N SER A 209 10.58 -0.74 16.37
CA SER A 209 9.65 -1.64 15.68
C SER A 209 8.23 -1.57 16.23
N VAL A 210 7.24 -1.97 15.42
CA VAL A 210 5.83 -1.96 15.81
C VAL A 210 5.58 -2.80 17.06
N ILE A 211 6.16 -4.01 17.14
CA ILE A 211 6.04 -4.88 18.31
C ILE A 211 6.57 -4.17 19.56
N ALA A 212 7.76 -3.61 19.51
CA ALA A 212 8.39 -2.97 20.66
C ALA A 212 7.64 -1.70 21.13
N VAL A 213 7.18 -0.85 20.20
CA VAL A 213 6.44 0.38 20.58
C VAL A 213 5.07 0.07 21.15
N LEU A 214 4.36 -0.94 20.62
CA LEU A 214 3.08 -1.38 21.15
C LEU A 214 3.22 -2.00 22.54
N GLN A 215 4.24 -2.84 22.75
CA GLN A 215 4.53 -3.43 24.06
C GLN A 215 4.86 -2.34 25.10
N ARG A 216 5.70 -1.37 24.76
CA ARG A 216 6.03 -0.23 25.65
C ARG A 216 4.82 0.67 25.94
N ALA A 217 3.90 0.78 25.00
CA ALA A 217 2.66 1.54 25.20
C ALA A 217 1.63 0.80 26.08
N GLY A 218 1.91 -0.44 26.51
CA GLY A 218 1.00 -1.25 27.33
C GLY A 218 -0.17 -1.83 26.55
N ALA A 219 -0.03 -2.01 25.24
CA ALA A 219 -1.03 -2.70 24.43
C ALA A 219 -1.18 -4.16 24.92
N THR A 220 -2.42 -4.67 24.91
CA THR A 220 -2.66 -6.08 25.25
C THR A 220 -2.05 -7.01 24.21
N HIS A 221 -1.82 -8.28 24.58
CA HIS A 221 -1.30 -9.28 23.65
C HIS A 221 -2.14 -9.35 22.36
N ASP A 222 -3.47 -9.42 22.49
CA ASP A 222 -4.38 -9.48 21.34
C ASP A 222 -4.31 -8.21 20.46
N GLN A 223 -4.15 -7.03 21.08
CA GLN A 223 -3.97 -5.78 20.35
C GLN A 223 -2.65 -5.77 19.55
N ILE A 224 -1.57 -6.32 20.11
CA ILE A 224 -0.30 -6.43 19.41
C ILE A 224 -0.44 -7.38 18.23
N LEU A 225 -0.96 -8.60 18.44
CA LEU A 225 -1.20 -9.58 17.38
C LEU A 225 -2.04 -8.99 16.23
N ALA A 226 -3.17 -8.38 16.56
CA ALA A 226 -4.08 -7.84 15.56
C ALA A 226 -3.47 -6.66 14.78
N ASN A 227 -2.76 -5.74 15.45
CA ASN A 227 -2.18 -4.58 14.79
C ASN A 227 -0.91 -4.90 14.00
N VAL A 228 -0.08 -5.85 14.43
CA VAL A 228 1.07 -6.31 13.62
C VAL A 228 0.58 -6.99 12.34
N LYS A 229 -0.43 -7.88 12.42
CA LYS A 229 -1.07 -8.47 11.23
C LYS A 229 -1.69 -7.42 10.31
N LEU A 230 -2.31 -6.37 10.88
CA LEU A 230 -2.79 -5.22 10.09
C LEU A 230 -1.66 -4.53 9.33
N VAL A 231 -0.52 -4.28 9.97
CA VAL A 231 0.64 -3.65 9.33
C VAL A 231 1.20 -4.54 8.22
N ILE A 232 1.20 -5.86 8.39
CA ILE A 232 1.65 -6.80 7.36
C ILE A 232 0.68 -6.81 6.18
N SER A 233 -0.62 -7.00 6.42
CA SER A 233 -1.63 -7.09 5.35
C SER A 233 -1.82 -5.78 4.57
N GLY A 234 -1.53 -4.63 5.17
CA GLY A 234 -1.62 -3.32 4.52
C GLY A 234 -0.28 -2.68 4.19
N GLY A 235 0.83 -3.40 4.30
CA GLY A 235 2.16 -2.85 4.09
C GLY A 235 3.07 -3.69 3.18
N GLN A 236 2.61 -4.85 2.71
CA GLN A 236 3.36 -5.71 1.80
C GLN A 236 3.00 -5.42 0.34
N ASN A 237 1.72 -5.51 0.00
CA ASN A 237 1.28 -5.49 -1.38
C ASN A 237 1.37 -4.08 -1.99
N GLU A 238 0.95 -3.05 -1.26
CA GLU A 238 0.88 -1.71 -1.80
C GLU A 238 2.26 -1.11 -2.14
N PRO A 239 3.30 -1.24 -1.30
CA PRO A 239 4.64 -0.82 -1.69
C PRO A 239 5.24 -1.68 -2.80
N ARG A 240 5.01 -3.01 -2.82
CA ARG A 240 5.39 -3.89 -3.92
C ARG A 240 4.79 -3.38 -5.24
N ASP A 241 3.48 -3.16 -5.26
CA ASP A 241 2.74 -2.72 -6.44
C ASP A 241 3.13 -1.29 -6.85
N ALA A 242 3.47 -0.44 -5.88
CA ALA A 242 3.97 0.91 -6.17
C ALA A 242 5.40 0.91 -6.75
N ILE A 243 6.30 0.06 -6.25
CA ILE A 243 7.67 -0.06 -6.80
C ILE A 243 7.60 -0.57 -8.24
N ALA A 244 6.97 -1.72 -8.45
CA ALA A 244 6.91 -2.34 -9.78
C ALA A 244 6.11 -1.48 -10.76
N GLY A 245 4.95 -0.99 -10.35
CA GLY A 245 4.09 -0.22 -11.24
C GLY A 245 4.63 1.17 -11.56
N ALA A 246 5.28 1.87 -10.62
CA ALA A 246 5.93 3.14 -10.93
C ALA A 246 7.12 2.94 -11.87
N ALA A 247 7.87 1.85 -11.72
CA ALA A 247 8.91 1.48 -12.67
C ALA A 247 8.34 1.26 -14.09
N TRP A 248 7.22 0.53 -14.19
CA TRP A 248 6.53 0.36 -15.47
C TRP A 248 6.07 1.70 -16.07
N ALA A 249 5.44 2.55 -15.28
CA ALA A 249 4.98 3.86 -15.75
C ALA A 249 6.15 4.69 -16.28
N LEU A 250 7.29 4.69 -15.60
CA LEU A 250 8.49 5.42 -16.03
C LEU A 250 9.14 4.81 -17.28
N LEU A 251 9.20 3.48 -17.38
CA LEU A 251 9.74 2.80 -18.56
C LEU A 251 8.87 2.99 -19.82
N THR A 252 7.57 3.25 -19.64
CA THR A 252 6.65 3.59 -20.74
C THR A 252 6.60 5.08 -21.05
N HIS A 253 7.24 5.94 -20.22
CA HIS A 253 7.35 7.39 -20.40
C HIS A 253 8.82 7.84 -20.31
N PRO A 254 9.66 7.52 -21.31
CA PRO A 254 11.12 7.70 -21.25
C PRO A 254 11.58 9.14 -21.03
N ASP A 255 10.84 10.13 -21.52
CA ASP A 255 11.16 11.55 -21.31
C ASP A 255 11.00 11.95 -19.84
N GLN A 256 9.99 11.42 -19.17
CA GLN A 256 9.77 11.65 -17.76
C GLN A 256 10.84 10.93 -16.90
N LEU A 257 11.22 9.70 -17.28
CA LEU A 257 12.32 8.98 -16.64
C LEU A 257 13.64 9.75 -16.80
N ALA A 258 13.93 10.30 -17.99
CA ALA A 258 15.13 11.11 -18.21
C ALA A 258 15.20 12.30 -17.24
N SER A 259 14.09 13.01 -17.03
CA SER A 259 14.00 14.15 -16.10
C SER A 259 14.32 13.76 -14.65
N LEU A 260 13.96 12.55 -14.21
CA LEU A 260 14.29 12.01 -12.89
C LEU A 260 15.79 11.66 -12.79
N ILE A 261 16.36 11.03 -13.83
CA ILE A 261 17.78 10.66 -13.86
C ILE A 261 18.67 11.91 -13.89
N GLU A 262 18.27 12.95 -14.62
CA GLU A 262 18.95 14.25 -14.68
C GLU A 262 18.79 15.05 -13.39
N GLY A 263 17.84 14.68 -12.51
CA GLY A 263 17.57 15.36 -11.25
C GLY A 263 16.80 16.68 -11.39
N THR A 264 16.17 16.93 -12.55
CA THR A 264 15.31 18.10 -12.77
C THR A 264 13.95 17.96 -12.08
N VAL A 265 13.50 16.72 -11.84
CA VAL A 265 12.32 16.36 -11.07
C VAL A 265 12.72 15.35 -9.99
N GLY A 266 12.13 15.44 -8.80
CA GLY A 266 12.40 14.50 -7.70
C GLY A 266 11.62 13.19 -7.83
N TRP A 267 12.18 12.09 -7.34
CA TRP A 267 11.54 10.77 -7.32
C TRP A 267 10.24 10.73 -6.51
N ASP A 268 10.10 11.61 -5.53
CA ASP A 268 8.86 11.79 -4.77
C ASP A 268 7.69 12.21 -5.66
N ARG A 269 7.95 12.99 -6.72
CA ARG A 269 6.94 13.41 -7.69
C ARG A 269 6.42 12.22 -8.50
N ALA A 270 7.33 11.35 -8.93
CA ALA A 270 6.96 10.12 -9.65
C ALA A 270 6.12 9.18 -8.78
N PHE A 271 6.49 9.02 -7.51
CA PHE A 271 5.71 8.23 -6.57
C PHE A 271 4.32 8.82 -6.32
N ASP A 272 4.22 10.13 -6.04
CA ASP A 272 2.94 10.79 -5.79
C ASP A 272 2.01 10.75 -7.00
N GLU A 273 2.55 10.95 -8.20
CA GLU A 273 1.76 10.82 -9.43
C GLU A 273 1.36 9.37 -9.69
N TYR A 274 2.23 8.39 -9.43
CA TYR A 274 1.88 6.98 -9.60
C TYR A 274 0.73 6.57 -8.66
N VAL A 275 0.81 6.91 -7.36
CA VAL A 275 -0.25 6.55 -6.41
C VAL A 275 -1.55 7.33 -6.68
N ARG A 276 -1.47 8.55 -7.22
CA ARG A 276 -2.64 9.25 -7.73
C ARG A 276 -3.26 8.50 -8.92
N TRP A 277 -2.46 8.23 -9.92
CA TRP A 277 -2.90 7.73 -11.22
C TRP A 277 -3.39 6.28 -11.15
N MET A 278 -2.63 5.41 -10.47
CA MET A 278 -2.97 3.98 -10.36
C MET A 278 -3.85 3.68 -9.14
N ALA A 279 -3.71 4.44 -8.04
CA ALA A 279 -4.37 4.17 -6.77
C ALA A 279 -4.25 2.68 -6.37
N PRO A 280 -3.07 2.21 -5.87
CA PRO A 280 -2.88 0.82 -5.46
C PRO A 280 -3.96 0.32 -4.49
N ILE A 281 -4.43 1.18 -3.58
CA ILE A 281 -5.70 1.00 -2.88
C ILE A 281 -6.78 1.77 -3.66
N GLY A 282 -7.61 1.05 -4.39
CA GLY A 282 -8.65 1.64 -5.24
C GLY A 282 -9.90 2.05 -4.47
N MET A 283 -10.14 1.49 -3.28
CA MET A 283 -11.32 1.80 -2.49
C MET A 283 -11.12 1.57 -0.99
N SER A 284 -12.01 2.17 -0.18
CA SER A 284 -12.11 1.92 1.25
C SER A 284 -13.56 1.63 1.66
N PRO A 285 -13.84 0.46 2.29
CA PRO A 285 -15.18 0.11 2.72
C PRO A 285 -15.53 0.74 4.07
N ARG A 286 -16.80 1.11 4.23
CA ARG A 286 -17.36 1.59 5.48
C ARG A 286 -18.72 0.92 5.75
N ARG A 287 -19.08 0.81 7.03
CA ARG A 287 -20.45 0.52 7.43
C ARG A 287 -21.25 1.82 7.49
N ILE A 288 -22.46 1.83 6.96
CA ILE A 288 -23.36 2.98 7.09
C ILE A 288 -24.00 2.91 8.51
N ALA A 289 -23.51 3.74 9.41
CA ALA A 289 -23.94 3.78 10.82
C ALA A 289 -25.00 4.84 11.09
N GLY A 290 -25.01 5.93 10.31
CA GLY A 290 -25.92 7.06 10.43
C GLY A 290 -26.64 7.40 9.14
N SER A 291 -27.58 8.33 9.21
CA SER A 291 -28.28 8.87 8.03
C SER A 291 -27.52 10.06 7.45
N ALA A 292 -27.57 10.22 6.12
CA ALA A 292 -27.02 11.36 5.41
C ALA A 292 -27.92 11.77 4.22
N GLU A 293 -27.82 13.04 3.85
CA GLU A 293 -28.34 13.56 2.60
C GLU A 293 -27.18 14.13 1.78
N ILE A 294 -26.98 13.63 0.56
CA ILE A 294 -25.87 13.97 -0.32
C ILE A 294 -26.45 14.37 -1.68
N GLY A 295 -26.59 15.67 -1.90
CA GLY A 295 -27.44 16.16 -2.99
C GLY A 295 -28.86 15.62 -2.82
N ASP A 296 -29.37 14.97 -3.86
CA ASP A 296 -30.72 14.37 -3.86
C ASP A 296 -30.73 12.93 -3.28
N VAL A 297 -29.56 12.39 -2.89
CA VAL A 297 -29.44 11.02 -2.40
C VAL A 297 -29.61 10.98 -0.89
N LYS A 298 -30.61 10.21 -0.43
CA LYS A 298 -30.82 9.91 1.00
C LYS A 298 -30.23 8.55 1.32
N ILE A 299 -29.33 8.53 2.30
CA ILE A 299 -28.69 7.33 2.82
C ILE A 299 -29.29 7.04 4.20
N THR A 300 -29.62 5.79 4.44
CA THR A 300 -30.13 5.30 5.73
C THR A 300 -29.17 4.30 6.33
N PRO A 301 -29.10 4.17 7.68
CA PRO A 301 -28.26 3.19 8.35
C PRO A 301 -28.49 1.77 7.84
N GLY A 302 -27.42 0.99 7.81
CA GLY A 302 -27.40 -0.38 7.31
C GLY A 302 -26.67 -0.54 5.97
N GLY A 303 -26.09 -1.71 5.76
CA GLY A 303 -25.30 -1.97 4.56
C GLY A 303 -23.91 -1.32 4.57
N ARG A 304 -23.32 -1.27 3.38
CA ARG A 304 -21.94 -0.84 3.14
C ARG A 304 -21.88 0.40 2.24
N ALA A 305 -20.84 1.20 2.44
CA ALA A 305 -20.41 2.24 1.53
C ALA A 305 -18.98 1.96 1.07
N PHE A 306 -18.66 2.37 -0.16
CA PHE A 306 -17.33 2.24 -0.75
C PHE A 306 -16.86 3.61 -1.24
N PHE A 307 -15.77 4.09 -0.69
CA PHE A 307 -15.09 5.29 -1.15
C PHE A 307 -14.06 4.92 -2.21
N MET A 308 -14.35 5.21 -3.49
CA MET A 308 -13.55 4.79 -4.65
C MET A 308 -12.39 5.76 -4.87
N PHE A 309 -11.25 5.52 -4.23
CA PHE A 309 -10.05 6.36 -4.37
C PHE A 309 -9.53 6.37 -5.82
N GLY A 310 -9.63 5.23 -6.54
CA GLY A 310 -9.27 5.16 -7.95
C GLY A 310 -10.08 6.09 -8.84
N ALA A 311 -11.37 6.30 -8.52
CA ALA A 311 -12.21 7.30 -9.20
C ALA A 311 -11.87 8.73 -8.78
N ALA A 312 -11.75 8.97 -7.47
CA ALA A 312 -11.48 10.28 -6.88
C ALA A 312 -10.15 10.89 -7.33
N ASN A 313 -9.12 10.07 -7.44
CA ASN A 313 -7.80 10.48 -7.87
C ASN A 313 -7.69 10.77 -9.37
N ARG A 314 -8.73 10.43 -10.13
CA ARG A 314 -8.91 10.79 -11.55
C ARG A 314 -10.11 11.74 -11.77
N ASP A 315 -10.49 12.49 -10.75
CA ASP A 315 -11.57 13.45 -10.86
C ASP A 315 -11.14 14.69 -11.67
N PRO A 316 -11.74 14.97 -12.84
CA PRO A 316 -11.38 16.11 -13.69
C PRO A 316 -11.66 17.47 -13.05
N ALA A 317 -12.48 17.51 -11.98
CA ALA A 317 -12.69 18.74 -11.21
C ALA A 317 -11.43 19.17 -10.43
N HIS A 318 -10.49 18.22 -10.18
CA HIS A 318 -9.28 18.46 -9.41
C HIS A 318 -7.98 18.26 -10.20
N PHE A 319 -8.01 17.43 -11.25
CA PHE A 319 -6.82 17.10 -12.05
C PHE A 319 -7.11 17.31 -13.53
N THR A 320 -6.38 18.22 -14.16
CA THR A 320 -6.45 18.41 -15.62
C THR A 320 -5.87 17.16 -16.27
N ASP A 321 -6.53 16.63 -17.31
CA ASP A 321 -6.11 15.41 -18.01
C ASP A 321 -5.79 14.24 -17.05
N PRO A 322 -6.78 13.84 -16.20
CA PRO A 322 -6.53 12.99 -15.04
C PRO A 322 -6.08 11.56 -15.40
N ASP A 323 -6.32 11.13 -16.64
CA ASP A 323 -5.99 9.78 -17.10
C ASP A 323 -4.56 9.66 -17.62
N SER A 324 -3.85 10.77 -17.83
CA SER A 324 -2.44 10.79 -18.20
C SER A 324 -1.53 10.72 -16.98
N PHE A 325 -0.44 9.95 -17.10
CA PHE A 325 0.65 9.94 -16.13
C PHE A 325 1.59 11.12 -16.40
N ASP A 326 1.77 12.01 -15.41
CA ASP A 326 2.57 13.23 -15.55
C ASP A 326 3.25 13.59 -14.21
N ILE A 327 4.55 13.31 -14.09
CA ILE A 327 5.34 13.56 -12.89
C ILE A 327 5.51 15.06 -12.54
N THR A 328 5.15 15.95 -13.46
CA THR A 328 5.19 17.41 -13.22
C THR A 328 3.89 17.94 -12.62
N ARG A 329 2.84 17.13 -12.61
CA ARG A 329 1.51 17.47 -12.09
C ARG A 329 1.55 17.88 -10.61
N ASP A 330 0.72 18.85 -10.22
CA ASP A 330 0.42 19.11 -8.81
C ASP A 330 -0.50 18.02 -8.25
N THR A 331 0.09 17.12 -7.48
CA THR A 331 -0.58 15.95 -6.90
C THR A 331 -1.15 16.19 -5.49
N ARG A 332 -0.95 17.37 -4.88
CA ARG A 332 -1.33 17.65 -3.47
C ARG A 332 -2.78 17.39 -3.10
N LYS A 333 -3.65 17.28 -4.09
CA LYS A 333 -5.08 17.02 -3.90
C LYS A 333 -5.45 15.54 -3.94
N HIS A 334 -4.51 14.63 -4.23
CA HIS A 334 -4.83 13.20 -4.27
C HIS A 334 -5.20 12.67 -2.87
N ILE A 335 -6.04 11.67 -2.84
CA ILE A 335 -6.48 10.97 -1.62
C ILE A 335 -6.13 9.47 -1.69
N ALA A 336 -5.02 9.11 -2.35
CA ALA A 336 -4.57 7.73 -2.47
C ALA A 336 -4.24 7.07 -1.12
N PHE A 337 -3.95 7.87 -0.11
CA PHE A 337 -3.72 7.44 1.28
C PHE A 337 -4.94 7.62 2.19
N GLY A 338 -6.11 7.86 1.61
CA GLY A 338 -7.31 8.21 2.32
C GLY A 338 -7.31 9.64 2.85
N ALA A 339 -8.35 9.99 3.59
CA ALA A 339 -8.53 11.27 4.27
C ALA A 339 -9.02 11.05 5.72
N GLY A 340 -9.05 12.10 6.53
CA GLY A 340 -9.62 12.04 7.87
C GLY A 340 -8.84 11.17 8.88
N PRO A 341 -9.54 10.61 9.90
CA PRO A 341 -8.89 9.89 11.00
C PRO A 341 -8.12 8.64 10.57
N HIS A 342 -8.57 7.97 9.52
CA HIS A 342 -7.99 6.74 8.98
C HIS A 342 -6.94 6.98 7.87
N PHE A 343 -6.44 8.21 7.71
CA PHE A 343 -5.31 8.47 6.81
C PHE A 343 -4.18 7.46 7.04
N CYS A 344 -3.58 6.94 5.97
CA CYS A 344 -2.61 5.85 6.01
C CYS A 344 -1.47 6.12 7.03
N ALA A 345 -1.32 5.21 7.98
CA ALA A 345 -0.28 5.31 9.01
C ALA A 345 1.12 5.12 8.40
N GLY A 346 1.25 4.29 7.36
CA GLY A 346 2.49 3.95 6.69
C GLY A 346 2.93 4.92 5.58
N ALA A 347 2.18 6.00 5.30
CA ALA A 347 2.43 6.86 4.14
C ALA A 347 3.88 7.39 4.05
N PHE A 348 4.48 7.77 5.18
CA PHE A 348 5.87 8.25 5.22
C PHE A 348 6.89 7.12 4.97
N ALA A 349 6.65 5.94 5.52
CA ALA A 349 7.51 4.77 5.30
C ALA A 349 7.42 4.29 3.84
N ALA A 350 6.22 4.22 3.27
CA ALA A 350 6.01 3.87 1.86
C ALA A 350 6.71 4.85 0.92
N ARG A 351 6.59 6.18 1.17
CA ARG A 351 7.29 7.20 0.39
C ARG A 351 8.81 7.02 0.47
N ALA A 352 9.36 6.81 1.66
CA ALA A 352 10.80 6.61 1.83
C ALA A 352 11.27 5.31 1.15
N LEU A 353 10.50 4.23 1.27
CA LEU A 353 10.84 2.97 0.63
C LEU A 353 10.83 3.10 -0.90
N VAL A 354 9.77 3.65 -1.47
CA VAL A 354 9.59 3.68 -2.93
C VAL A 354 10.37 4.82 -3.58
N ALA A 355 10.16 6.06 -3.12
CA ALA A 355 10.72 7.25 -3.76
C ALA A 355 12.18 7.54 -3.38
N ASP A 356 12.56 7.32 -2.09
CA ASP A 356 13.91 7.66 -1.65
C ASP A 356 14.91 6.48 -1.85
N VAL A 357 14.40 5.25 -1.99
CA VAL A 357 15.24 4.05 -2.01
C VAL A 357 15.01 3.20 -3.25
N ALA A 358 13.85 2.56 -3.40
CA ALA A 358 13.65 1.51 -4.39
C ALA A 358 13.85 1.98 -5.83
N LEU A 359 13.12 3.02 -6.25
CA LEU A 359 13.19 3.51 -7.64
C LEU A 359 14.57 4.09 -7.98
N PRO A 360 15.13 5.06 -7.21
CA PRO A 360 16.42 5.66 -7.59
C PRO A 360 17.56 4.63 -7.59
N MET A 361 17.59 3.70 -6.63
CA MET A 361 18.64 2.69 -6.56
C MET A 361 18.55 1.66 -7.68
N MET A 362 17.33 1.23 -8.03
CA MET A 362 17.09 0.30 -9.12
C MET A 362 17.54 0.88 -10.46
N PHE A 363 17.09 2.09 -10.81
CA PHE A 363 17.48 2.75 -12.06
C PHE A 363 18.97 3.12 -12.12
N ALA A 364 19.59 3.39 -10.99
CA ALA A 364 21.04 3.62 -10.93
C ALA A 364 21.86 2.33 -11.08
N ARG A 365 21.35 1.19 -10.58
CA ARG A 365 22.10 -0.07 -10.53
C ARG A 365 21.90 -0.93 -11.77
N LEU A 366 20.69 -0.94 -12.36
CA LEU A 366 20.33 -1.75 -13.52
C LEU A 366 20.45 -0.92 -14.80
N GLY A 367 21.65 -0.83 -15.34
CA GLY A 367 21.95 0.02 -16.52
C GLY A 367 21.18 -0.43 -17.75
N GLY A 368 20.50 0.51 -18.44
CA GLY A 368 19.70 0.19 -19.64
C GLY A 368 18.45 -0.64 -19.33
N LEU A 369 17.91 -0.51 -18.10
CA LEU A 369 16.66 -1.18 -17.70
C LEU A 369 15.53 -0.87 -18.68
N ARG A 370 14.86 -1.90 -19.17
CA ARG A 370 13.76 -1.82 -20.13
C ARG A 370 12.77 -2.96 -19.94
N LEU A 371 11.53 -2.76 -20.36
CA LEU A 371 10.53 -3.83 -20.40
C LEU A 371 10.96 -4.93 -21.37
N ASP A 372 10.65 -6.19 -21.02
CA ASP A 372 10.85 -7.33 -21.92
C ASP A 372 9.77 -7.26 -23.02
N PRO A 373 10.15 -7.09 -24.30
CA PRO A 373 9.17 -6.96 -25.40
C PRO A 373 8.35 -8.21 -25.64
N ASP A 374 8.86 -9.38 -25.26
CA ASP A 374 8.20 -10.67 -25.47
C ASP A 374 7.24 -11.03 -24.34
N ARG A 375 7.31 -10.34 -23.21
CA ARG A 375 6.51 -10.59 -22.03
C ARG A 375 5.92 -9.29 -21.47
N PRO A 376 4.77 -8.84 -22.01
CA PRO A 376 4.15 -7.58 -21.59
C PRO A 376 3.75 -7.63 -20.12
N ALA A 377 3.78 -6.48 -19.47
CA ALA A 377 3.30 -6.34 -18.10
C ALA A 377 1.78 -6.60 -18.03
N ALA A 378 1.37 -7.33 -17.02
CA ALA A 378 -0.04 -7.60 -16.74
C ALA A 378 -0.47 -6.88 -15.47
N PHE A 379 -1.64 -6.26 -15.50
CA PHE A 379 -2.25 -5.56 -14.36
C PHE A 379 -3.61 -6.17 -14.01
N GLY A 380 -3.98 -6.08 -12.75
CA GLY A 380 -5.28 -6.54 -12.30
C GLY A 380 -5.73 -5.87 -11.01
N GLY A 381 -7.01 -6.08 -10.69
CA GLY A 381 -7.62 -5.59 -9.47
C GLY A 381 -8.23 -4.19 -9.59
N TRP A 382 -9.17 -3.92 -8.69
CA TRP A 382 -9.86 -2.63 -8.57
C TRP A 382 -9.89 -2.13 -7.12
N ALA A 383 -9.95 -3.03 -6.16
CA ALA A 383 -9.85 -2.73 -4.73
C ALA A 383 -8.39 -2.62 -4.27
N PHE A 384 -7.59 -3.61 -4.69
CA PHE A 384 -6.14 -3.63 -4.66
C PHE A 384 -5.69 -3.75 -6.12
N ARG A 385 -4.91 -2.79 -6.61
CA ARG A 385 -4.51 -2.75 -8.02
C ARG A 385 -3.01 -2.59 -8.17
N GLY A 386 -2.43 -3.52 -8.92
CA GLY A 386 -1.00 -3.50 -9.22
C GLY A 386 -0.64 -4.39 -10.40
N PRO A 387 0.65 -4.43 -10.77
CA PRO A 387 1.15 -5.36 -11.75
C PRO A 387 1.16 -6.77 -11.17
N LEU A 388 0.62 -7.72 -11.93
CA LEU A 388 0.62 -9.16 -11.63
C LEU A 388 1.95 -9.82 -12.01
N ALA A 389 2.58 -9.28 -13.08
CA ALA A 389 3.91 -9.64 -13.53
C ALA A 389 4.51 -8.47 -14.31
N MET A 390 5.80 -8.23 -14.15
CA MET A 390 6.51 -7.19 -14.90
C MET A 390 7.92 -7.64 -15.24
N HIS A 391 8.05 -8.23 -16.41
CA HIS A 391 9.33 -8.72 -16.90
C HIS A 391 10.18 -7.60 -17.50
N VAL A 392 11.43 -7.57 -17.09
CA VAL A 392 12.41 -6.57 -17.51
C VAL A 392 13.74 -7.22 -17.89
N CYS A 393 14.54 -6.49 -18.65
CA CYS A 393 15.93 -6.81 -18.91
C CYS A 393 16.80 -5.56 -18.84
N TRP A 394 18.11 -5.76 -18.63
CA TRP A 394 19.10 -4.68 -18.54
C TRP A 394 20.45 -5.15 -19.10
N ASP A 395 21.40 -4.22 -19.26
CA ASP A 395 22.69 -4.49 -19.87
C ASP A 395 23.71 -4.94 -18.81
N HIS A 396 24.27 -6.14 -18.96
CA HIS A 396 25.25 -6.72 -18.02
C HIS A 396 26.49 -5.83 -17.86
N ASP A 397 27.05 -5.32 -18.98
CA ASP A 397 28.31 -4.56 -18.99
C ASP A 397 28.23 -3.18 -18.33
N ARG A 398 27.03 -2.60 -18.21
CA ARG A 398 26.83 -1.30 -17.55
C ARG A 398 26.61 -1.41 -16.04
N ALA A 399 26.21 -2.56 -15.54
CA ALA A 399 26.00 -2.78 -14.13
C ALA A 399 27.32 -2.74 -13.33
N GLU A 400 28.42 -3.23 -13.93
CA GLU A 400 29.76 -3.20 -13.30
C GLU A 400 30.38 -1.80 -13.32
N ASP A 401 30.17 -1.01 -14.38
CA ASP A 401 30.77 0.34 -14.54
C ASP A 401 30.15 1.35 -13.55
N THR A 402 28.86 1.19 -13.23
CA THR A 402 28.17 2.04 -12.23
C THR A 402 28.59 1.71 -10.79
N ALA A 403 28.90 0.46 -10.50
CA ALA A 403 29.42 0.05 -9.19
C ALA A 403 30.86 0.57 -8.97
N GLY A 404 31.72 0.52 -10.01
CA GLY A 404 33.06 1.08 -9.99
C GLY A 404 33.06 2.60 -9.74
N ARG A 405 32.22 3.35 -10.45
CA ARG A 405 32.13 4.81 -10.30
C ARG A 405 31.56 5.27 -8.95
N ALA A 406 30.72 4.45 -8.29
CA ALA A 406 30.25 4.73 -6.95
C ALA A 406 31.32 4.45 -5.88
N ALA A 407 32.20 3.47 -6.10
CA ALA A 407 33.36 3.19 -5.26
C ALA A 407 34.42 4.29 -5.39
N ASP A 408 34.75 4.71 -6.63
CA ASP A 408 35.73 5.77 -6.91
C ASP A 408 35.31 7.13 -6.34
N ARG A 409 34.01 7.46 -6.36
CA ARG A 409 33.49 8.69 -5.74
C ARG A 409 33.57 8.68 -4.20
N LYS A 410 33.51 7.49 -3.56
CA LYS A 410 33.71 7.36 -2.11
C LYS A 410 35.18 7.47 -1.72
N GLU A 411 36.08 7.03 -2.57
CA GLU A 411 37.53 7.12 -2.35
C GLU A 411 38.08 8.54 -2.59
N ALA A 412 37.50 9.27 -3.56
CA ALA A 412 37.84 10.67 -3.84
C ALA A 412 37.26 11.68 -2.83
N ALA A 413 36.32 11.24 -1.96
CA ALA A 413 35.72 12.06 -0.91
C ALA A 413 36.30 11.81 0.49
N ARG A 414 37.35 10.98 0.59
CA ARG A 414 38.19 10.78 1.78
C ARG A 414 39.50 11.55 1.67
#